data_e509160ed231e4fcdd8e662b1ea91711
#
_entry.id   e509160ed231e4fcdd8e662b1ea91711
#
_cell.length_a   1.000
_cell.length_b   1.000
_cell.length_c   1.000
_cell.angle_alpha   90.00
_cell.angle_beta   90.00
_cell.angle_gamma   90.00
#
_symmetry.space_group_name_H-M   'P 1'
#
loop_
_entity.id
_entity.type
_entity.pdbx_description
1 polymer ?
#
loop_
_entity_poly.entity_id
_entity_poly.type
_entity_poly.pdbx_seq_one_letter_code
_entity_poly.pdbx_strand_id
1 'polypeptide(L)'
;GIAAAGGIIAYLEENEPAAVSRIDTLAPWRPGLRMEIDEASRRSLEIIRSTATGRRDGSLAGVLDRTKTPMGTRLLGEWLSAPLVDKPAIDDRLDAVATLVADSSRAARLAEKLSGTGDVERLVGRVVTGRAGPRDLERIGHAAAILPDLIALLDGSGGLLADLRAGLDPCSDIAARSTAMLREGCPVFAREGGFVRPGFDGQLDRLRELSDGGKAWITQYQAREIERTGIASLKVGFNRVFGFFLEVGRSHAERVPPDYVRKQTVKNAERYTTPELDERQRQVLGAEEEAVRREIELLDELRGFVAGEWGRLDRASAILAILDVLVSLADVARRRGWVRPEISAGGELEIEAGRHPVLEEMLPAGTLVANDLALAARPPDGPSGTDAASAILLVTGPNMGGKSTFIRQAALVAVLAQAG
;
A
#
# COMPACT_ATOMS: atom_id res chain seq x y z
N GLY A 1 -12.97 29.04 6.56
CA GLY A 1 -12.30 27.87 7.18
C GLY A 1 -13.18 27.20 8.22
N ILE A 2 -13.48 27.84 9.38
CA ILE A 2 -14.20 27.21 10.50
C ILE A 2 -15.60 26.73 10.09
N ALA A 3 -16.38 27.52 9.36
CA ALA A 3 -17.71 27.11 8.88
C ALA A 3 -17.68 25.92 7.92
N ALA A 4 -16.67 25.86 7.05
CA ALA A 4 -16.49 24.70 6.16
C ALA A 4 -16.10 23.44 6.93
N ALA A 5 -15.21 23.58 7.92
CA ALA A 5 -14.83 22.48 8.81
C ALA A 5 -16.04 21.98 9.61
N GLY A 6 -16.85 22.89 10.18
CA GLY A 6 -18.09 22.54 10.88
C GLY A 6 -19.09 21.82 9.98
N GLY A 7 -19.24 22.24 8.71
CA GLY A 7 -20.10 21.56 7.75
C GLY A 7 -19.62 20.14 7.41
N ILE A 8 -18.32 19.93 7.31
CA ILE A 8 -17.75 18.58 7.10
C ILE A 8 -17.98 17.70 8.32
N ILE A 9 -17.76 18.22 9.52
CA ILE A 9 -17.99 17.46 10.76
C ILE A 9 -19.47 17.08 10.88
N ALA A 10 -20.40 18.02 10.68
CA ALA A 10 -21.83 17.72 10.72
C ALA A 10 -22.24 16.66 9.68
N TYR A 11 -21.70 16.73 8.47
CA TYR A 11 -21.92 15.71 7.44
C TYR A 11 -21.40 14.32 7.86
N LEU A 12 -20.21 14.28 8.48
CA LEU A 12 -19.64 13.03 8.98
C LEU A 12 -20.42 12.47 10.17
N GLU A 13 -20.88 13.32 11.07
CA GLU A 13 -21.74 12.90 12.20
C GLU A 13 -23.02 12.22 11.74
N GLU A 14 -23.61 12.69 10.65
CA GLU A 14 -24.83 12.12 10.07
C GLU A 14 -24.58 10.83 9.27
N ASN A 15 -23.47 10.77 8.52
CA ASN A 15 -23.25 9.69 7.54
C ASN A 15 -22.20 8.66 7.97
N GLU A 16 -21.19 9.06 8.77
CA GLU A 16 -20.05 8.24 9.19
C GLU A 16 -19.61 8.61 10.61
N PRO A 17 -20.45 8.43 11.66
CA PRO A 17 -20.15 8.89 13.02
C PRO A 17 -18.81 8.37 13.57
N ALA A 18 -18.43 7.16 13.18
CA ALA A 18 -17.14 6.58 13.55
C ALA A 18 -15.93 7.33 12.98
N ALA A 19 -16.08 8.14 11.94
CA ALA A 19 -15.01 8.96 11.38
C ALA A 19 -14.72 10.21 12.22
N VAL A 20 -15.75 10.75 12.87
CA VAL A 20 -15.62 12.00 13.68
C VAL A 20 -14.70 11.81 14.87
N SER A 21 -14.80 10.68 15.56
CA SER A 21 -13.94 10.36 16.71
C SER A 21 -12.45 10.22 16.37
N ARG A 22 -12.09 10.31 15.09
CA ARG A 22 -10.73 10.17 14.55
C ARG A 22 -10.14 11.49 14.05
N ILE A 23 -10.93 12.57 14.07
CA ILE A 23 -10.45 13.90 13.73
C ILE A 23 -9.86 14.53 15.00
N ASP A 24 -8.55 14.34 15.19
CA ASP A 24 -7.86 14.87 16.37
C ASP A 24 -7.56 16.36 16.23
N THR A 25 -7.28 16.84 15.01
CA THR A 25 -6.87 18.21 14.75
C THR A 25 -7.41 18.74 13.43
N LEU A 26 -7.76 20.02 13.42
CA LEU A 26 -8.05 20.78 12.21
C LEU A 26 -6.93 21.80 12.03
N ALA A 27 -6.09 21.60 11.02
CA ALA A 27 -5.06 22.55 10.66
C ALA A 27 -5.58 23.53 9.61
N PRO A 28 -5.37 24.86 9.76
CA PRO A 28 -5.72 25.80 8.71
C PRO A 28 -4.81 25.57 7.50
N TRP A 29 -5.41 25.34 6.33
CA TRP A 29 -4.67 25.43 5.08
C TRP A 29 -4.26 26.89 4.84
N ARG A 30 -2.96 27.17 4.76
CA ARG A 30 -2.40 28.50 4.53
C ARG A 30 -1.92 28.57 3.08
N PRO A 31 -2.58 29.39 2.21
CA PRO A 31 -2.02 29.75 0.91
C PRO A 31 -0.65 30.41 1.14
N GLY A 32 0.32 30.13 0.27
CA GLY A 32 1.66 30.75 0.35
C GLY A 32 2.74 29.93 1.06
N LEU A 33 2.42 28.77 1.67
CA LEU A 33 3.44 27.80 2.11
C LEU A 33 3.87 26.84 1.00
N ARG A 34 3.15 26.85 -0.12
CA ARG A 34 3.44 26.03 -1.30
C ARG A 34 3.32 26.89 -2.56
N MET A 35 4.11 26.52 -3.58
CA MET A 35 4.03 27.14 -4.90
C MET A 35 2.65 26.86 -5.51
N GLU A 36 1.95 27.92 -5.88
CA GLU A 36 0.68 27.81 -6.58
C GLU A 36 0.94 27.65 -8.08
N ILE A 37 0.61 26.48 -8.61
CA ILE A 37 0.69 26.17 -10.03
C ILE A 37 -0.74 25.94 -10.51
N ASP A 38 -1.23 26.79 -11.40
CA ASP A 38 -2.57 26.63 -11.96
C ASP A 38 -2.70 25.37 -12.82
N GLU A 39 -3.93 24.92 -13.06
CA GLU A 39 -4.22 23.68 -13.77
C GLU A 39 -3.69 23.69 -15.21
N ALA A 40 -3.75 24.85 -15.91
CA ALA A 40 -3.27 24.97 -17.28
C ALA A 40 -1.75 24.85 -17.34
N SER A 41 -1.04 25.48 -16.39
CA SER A 41 0.41 25.38 -16.23
C SER A 41 0.84 23.96 -15.86
N ARG A 42 0.17 23.31 -14.89
CA ARG A 42 0.45 21.90 -14.55
C ARG A 42 0.32 20.97 -15.73
N ARG A 43 -0.74 21.15 -16.55
CA ARG A 43 -0.97 20.36 -17.75
C ARG A 43 0.07 20.69 -18.84
N SER A 44 0.36 21.99 -19.08
CA SER A 44 1.35 22.39 -20.07
C SER A 44 2.75 21.92 -19.75
N LEU A 45 3.15 21.90 -18.47
CA LEU A 45 4.43 21.39 -17.98
C LEU A 45 4.50 19.88 -17.91
N GLU A 46 3.37 19.19 -18.12
CA GLU A 46 3.27 17.72 -18.03
C GLU A 46 3.84 17.18 -16.69
N ILE A 47 3.49 17.84 -15.58
CA ILE A 47 4.04 17.50 -14.26
C ILE A 47 3.64 16.08 -13.86
N ILE A 48 2.35 15.73 -13.94
CA ILE A 48 1.82 14.44 -13.48
C ILE A 48 1.53 13.48 -14.62
N ARG A 49 1.08 14.00 -15.77
CA ARG A 49 0.69 13.20 -16.93
C ARG A 49 1.14 13.86 -18.22
N SER A 50 1.57 13.04 -19.18
CA SER A 50 1.85 13.51 -20.54
C SER A 50 0.56 13.92 -21.25
N THR A 51 0.57 15.05 -21.93
CA THR A 51 -0.56 15.54 -22.75
C THR A 51 -0.80 14.67 -23.97
N ALA A 52 0.25 14.03 -24.49
CA ALA A 52 0.16 13.17 -25.67
C ALA A 52 -0.53 11.82 -25.38
N THR A 53 -0.28 11.22 -24.20
CA THR A 53 -0.74 9.87 -23.89
C THR A 53 -1.77 9.83 -22.77
N GLY A 54 -1.92 10.89 -21.98
CA GLY A 54 -2.70 10.92 -20.74
C GLY A 54 -2.12 10.06 -19.61
N ARG A 55 -0.97 9.40 -19.83
CA ARG A 55 -0.30 8.51 -18.88
C ARG A 55 0.77 9.25 -18.08
N ARG A 56 1.27 8.59 -17.04
CA ARG A 56 2.39 9.10 -16.24
C ARG A 56 3.71 9.04 -17.02
N ASP A 57 3.90 8.04 -17.86
CA ASP A 57 5.05 7.94 -18.75
C ASP A 57 5.13 9.15 -19.66
N GLY A 58 6.33 9.73 -19.77
CA GLY A 58 6.55 10.98 -20.53
C GLY A 58 6.16 12.24 -19.76
N SER A 59 5.91 12.17 -18.45
CA SER A 59 5.73 13.32 -17.57
C SER A 59 6.89 13.45 -16.57
N LEU A 60 6.99 14.59 -15.87
CA LEU A 60 7.98 14.78 -14.82
C LEU A 60 7.84 13.72 -13.71
N ALA A 61 6.61 13.46 -13.25
CA ALA A 61 6.34 12.41 -12.27
C ALA A 61 6.77 11.02 -12.77
N GLY A 62 6.63 10.74 -14.07
CA GLY A 62 7.08 9.46 -14.64
C GLY A 62 8.61 9.27 -14.58
N VAL A 63 9.35 10.35 -14.79
CA VAL A 63 10.84 10.33 -14.69
C VAL A 63 11.29 10.10 -13.25
N LEU A 64 10.62 10.75 -12.29
CA LEU A 64 11.03 10.76 -10.89
C LEU A 64 10.54 9.56 -10.07
N ASP A 65 9.47 8.90 -10.52
CA ASP A 65 8.83 7.85 -9.73
C ASP A 65 9.63 6.54 -9.75
N ARG A 66 10.44 6.38 -8.74
CA ARG A 66 11.13 5.14 -8.37
C ARG A 66 10.65 4.63 -7.02
N THR A 67 9.55 5.17 -6.52
CA THR A 67 8.95 4.78 -5.24
C THR A 67 8.61 3.29 -5.21
N LYS A 68 8.63 2.72 -4.02
CA LYS A 68 8.35 1.31 -3.76
C LYS A 68 6.94 1.07 -3.23
N THR A 69 6.29 2.14 -2.76
CA THR A 69 4.97 2.06 -2.14
C THR A 69 3.96 2.95 -2.87
N PRO A 70 2.68 2.55 -2.91
CA PRO A 70 1.62 3.43 -3.43
C PRO A 70 1.48 4.74 -2.65
N MET A 71 1.82 4.75 -1.36
CA MET A 71 1.85 5.96 -0.51
C MET A 71 2.90 6.95 -1.01
N GLY A 72 4.13 6.49 -1.24
CA GLY A 72 5.21 7.30 -1.81
C GLY A 72 4.86 7.84 -3.19
N THR A 73 4.28 7.00 -4.07
CA THR A 73 3.80 7.44 -5.39
C THR A 73 2.80 8.59 -5.30
N ARG A 74 1.83 8.52 -4.34
CA ARG A 74 0.86 9.60 -4.12
C ARG A 74 1.54 10.87 -3.61
N LEU A 75 2.37 10.73 -2.60
CA LEU A 75 3.08 11.86 -1.99
C LEU A 75 4.02 12.56 -2.98
N LEU A 76 4.75 11.82 -3.82
CA LEU A 76 5.58 12.40 -4.89
C LEU A 76 4.73 13.27 -5.84
N GLY A 77 3.53 12.77 -6.22
CA GLY A 77 2.60 13.54 -7.04
C GLY A 77 2.16 14.84 -6.37
N GLU A 78 1.91 14.82 -5.06
CA GLU A 78 1.57 16.01 -4.27
C GLU A 78 2.73 17.00 -4.21
N TRP A 79 3.94 16.54 -3.92
CA TRP A 79 5.14 17.39 -3.84
C TRP A 79 5.43 18.10 -5.16
N LEU A 80 5.27 17.41 -6.28
CA LEU A 80 5.45 17.99 -7.61
C LEU A 80 4.33 18.94 -8.03
N SER A 81 3.10 18.69 -7.56
CA SER A 81 1.95 19.53 -7.88
C SER A 81 1.87 20.80 -7.05
N ALA A 82 2.49 20.80 -5.88
CA ALA A 82 2.50 21.91 -4.93
C ALA A 82 3.83 21.93 -4.16
N PRO A 83 4.95 22.30 -4.82
CA PRO A 83 6.28 22.36 -4.19
C PRO A 83 6.30 23.34 -3.02
N LEU A 84 7.28 23.18 -2.15
CA LEU A 84 7.49 24.09 -1.01
C LEU A 84 7.98 25.46 -1.47
N VAL A 85 7.69 26.50 -0.68
CA VAL A 85 8.27 27.84 -0.84
C VAL A 85 9.10 28.24 0.38
N ASP A 86 8.99 27.51 1.48
CA ASP A 86 9.77 27.74 2.69
C ASP A 86 11.19 27.17 2.52
N LYS A 87 12.17 28.07 2.45
CA LYS A 87 13.57 27.69 2.20
C LYS A 87 14.11 26.66 3.21
N PRO A 88 13.95 26.82 4.54
CA PRO A 88 14.40 25.81 5.49
C PRO A 88 13.84 24.41 5.18
N ALA A 89 12.53 24.31 4.93
CA ALA A 89 11.92 23.03 4.64
C ALA A 89 12.36 22.42 3.29
N ILE A 90 12.71 23.26 2.30
CA ILE A 90 13.30 22.80 1.04
C ILE A 90 14.73 22.28 1.30
N ASP A 91 15.54 23.03 2.03
CA ASP A 91 16.92 22.64 2.37
C ASP A 91 16.95 21.32 3.15
N ASP A 92 16.05 21.13 4.11
CA ASP A 92 15.91 19.87 4.88
C ASP A 92 15.68 18.66 3.97
N ARG A 93 14.84 18.80 2.93
CA ARG A 93 14.61 17.73 1.95
C ARG A 93 15.85 17.50 1.08
N LEU A 94 16.45 18.57 0.57
CA LEU A 94 17.64 18.52 -0.27
C LEU A 94 18.82 17.89 0.49
N ASP A 95 19.00 18.19 1.78
CA ASP A 95 20.04 17.60 2.63
C ASP A 95 19.78 16.11 2.87
N ALA A 96 18.53 15.72 3.08
CA ALA A 96 18.16 14.31 3.20
C ALA A 96 18.45 13.54 1.91
N VAL A 97 18.08 14.09 0.75
CA VAL A 97 18.39 13.51 -0.57
C VAL A 97 19.90 13.43 -0.78
N ALA A 98 20.66 14.49 -0.49
CA ALA A 98 22.12 14.50 -0.62
C ALA A 98 22.77 13.42 0.26
N THR A 99 22.29 13.25 1.49
CA THR A 99 22.75 12.20 2.42
C THR A 99 22.54 10.80 1.82
N LEU A 100 21.37 10.56 1.21
CA LEU A 100 21.02 9.27 0.58
C LEU A 100 21.77 9.06 -0.75
N VAL A 101 22.11 10.11 -1.48
CA VAL A 101 22.98 10.05 -2.68
C VAL A 101 24.39 9.64 -2.28
N ALA A 102 24.92 10.24 -1.21
CA ALA A 102 26.26 9.94 -0.70
C ALA A 102 26.36 8.51 -0.14
N ASP A 103 25.31 8.01 0.53
CA ASP A 103 25.24 6.64 1.04
C ASP A 103 24.25 5.80 0.21
N SER A 104 24.64 5.47 -1.01
CA SER A 104 23.82 4.69 -1.93
C SER A 104 23.50 3.27 -1.43
N SER A 105 24.34 2.70 -0.56
CA SER A 105 24.09 1.40 0.07
C SER A 105 22.93 1.48 1.04
N ARG A 106 22.89 2.51 1.90
CA ARG A 106 21.77 2.78 2.80
C ARG A 106 20.49 3.03 2.02
N ALA A 107 20.52 3.86 0.97
CA ALA A 107 19.39 4.15 0.11
C ALA A 107 18.82 2.87 -0.53
N ALA A 108 19.67 1.97 -1.03
CA ALA A 108 19.23 0.69 -1.60
C ALA A 108 18.57 -0.23 -0.56
N ARG A 109 19.12 -0.32 0.66
CA ARG A 109 18.53 -1.11 1.76
C ARG A 109 17.21 -0.53 2.21
N LEU A 110 17.08 0.79 2.29
CA LEU A 110 15.79 1.46 2.57
C LEU A 110 14.75 1.13 1.49
N ALA A 111 15.13 1.24 0.20
CA ALA A 111 14.24 0.89 -0.92
C ALA A 111 13.77 -0.57 -0.86
N GLU A 112 14.65 -1.51 -0.52
CA GLU A 112 14.33 -2.93 -0.37
C GLU A 112 13.30 -3.14 0.75
N LYS A 113 13.55 -2.56 1.94
CA LYS A 113 12.63 -2.68 3.07
C LYS A 113 11.27 -2.03 2.79
N LEU A 114 11.26 -0.84 2.19
CA LEU A 114 10.03 -0.15 1.80
C LEU A 114 9.17 -0.97 0.83
N SER A 115 9.78 -1.74 -0.07
CA SER A 115 9.05 -2.59 -1.02
C SER A 115 8.18 -3.65 -0.34
N GLY A 116 8.51 -4.05 0.89
CA GLY A 116 7.76 -5.02 1.69
C GLY A 116 6.60 -4.43 2.49
N THR A 117 6.49 -3.10 2.62
CA THR A 117 5.48 -2.47 3.49
C THR A 117 4.09 -2.38 2.85
N GLY A 118 3.98 -2.32 1.52
CA GLY A 118 2.71 -2.18 0.81
C GLY A 118 2.04 -0.82 1.02
N ASP A 119 0.70 -0.78 0.98
CA ASP A 119 -0.11 0.45 1.16
C ASP A 119 -0.70 0.50 2.57
N VAL A 120 0.14 0.79 3.56
CA VAL A 120 -0.26 0.81 4.99
C VAL A 120 -1.38 1.81 5.22
N GLU A 121 -1.34 3.00 4.62
CA GLU A 121 -2.38 4.03 4.75
C GLU A 121 -3.77 3.50 4.40
N ARG A 122 -3.92 2.81 3.25
CA ARG A 122 -5.20 2.21 2.86
C ARG A 122 -5.59 1.05 3.74
N LEU A 123 -4.64 0.25 4.19
CA LEU A 123 -4.90 -0.85 5.10
C LEU A 123 -5.42 -0.34 6.45
N VAL A 124 -4.82 0.70 7.01
CA VAL A 124 -5.28 1.37 8.24
C VAL A 124 -6.71 1.90 8.05
N GLY A 125 -7.00 2.57 6.94
CA GLY A 125 -8.35 3.03 6.62
C GLY A 125 -9.39 1.90 6.60
N ARG A 126 -9.03 0.71 6.09
CA ARG A 126 -9.90 -0.48 6.10
C ARG A 126 -10.12 -1.06 7.50
N VAL A 127 -9.07 -1.10 8.32
CA VAL A 127 -9.18 -1.55 9.73
C VAL A 127 -10.12 -0.66 10.49
N VAL A 128 -9.91 0.62 10.39
CA VAL A 128 -10.63 1.66 11.10
C VAL A 128 -12.12 1.68 10.72
N THR A 129 -12.46 1.36 9.46
CA THR A 129 -13.85 1.24 8.99
C THR A 129 -14.45 -0.16 9.20
N GLY A 130 -13.76 -1.07 9.91
CA GLY A 130 -14.21 -2.43 10.15
C GLY A 130 -14.24 -3.34 8.91
N ARG A 131 -13.63 -2.92 7.80
CA ARG A 131 -13.64 -3.64 6.50
C ARG A 131 -12.41 -4.50 6.25
N ALA A 132 -11.43 -4.47 7.16
CA ALA A 132 -10.20 -5.24 7.01
C ALA A 132 -10.47 -6.74 7.19
N GLY A 133 -10.03 -7.54 6.23
CA GLY A 133 -10.04 -8.99 6.29
C GLY A 133 -8.75 -9.58 6.84
N PRO A 134 -8.65 -10.93 6.92
CA PRO A 134 -7.45 -11.60 7.43
C PRO A 134 -6.17 -11.18 6.71
N ARG A 135 -6.20 -11.10 5.37
CA ARG A 135 -5.07 -10.68 4.54
C ARG A 135 -4.64 -9.25 4.79
N ASP A 136 -5.58 -8.35 5.09
CA ASP A 136 -5.25 -6.95 5.38
C ASP A 136 -4.48 -6.84 6.71
N LEU A 137 -4.93 -7.57 7.75
CA LEU A 137 -4.26 -7.61 9.06
C LEU A 137 -2.90 -8.34 9.00
N GLU A 138 -2.78 -9.38 8.19
CA GLU A 138 -1.50 -10.03 7.90
C GLU A 138 -0.50 -9.02 7.31
N ARG A 139 -0.92 -8.24 6.30
CA ARG A 139 -0.08 -7.22 5.66
C ARG A 139 0.32 -6.11 6.62
N ILE A 140 -0.59 -5.67 7.49
CA ILE A 140 -0.26 -4.69 8.54
C ILE A 140 0.79 -5.27 9.49
N GLY A 141 0.63 -6.52 9.92
CA GLY A 141 1.61 -7.20 10.76
C GLY A 141 2.99 -7.29 10.10
N HIS A 142 3.04 -7.62 8.80
CA HIS A 142 4.30 -7.65 8.04
C HIS A 142 4.91 -6.25 7.90
N ALA A 143 4.13 -5.21 7.61
CA ALA A 143 4.62 -3.85 7.53
C ALA A 143 5.17 -3.37 8.88
N ALA A 144 4.46 -3.65 9.98
CA ALA A 144 4.91 -3.33 11.33
C ALA A 144 6.22 -4.06 11.70
N ALA A 145 6.40 -5.31 11.25
CA ALA A 145 7.62 -6.08 11.51
C ALA A 145 8.87 -5.51 10.81
N ILE A 146 8.69 -4.70 9.75
CA ILE A 146 9.79 -4.04 9.03
C ILE A 146 10.24 -2.73 9.71
N LEU A 147 9.39 -2.08 10.50
CA LEU A 147 9.67 -0.76 11.09
C LEU A 147 10.96 -0.71 11.93
N PRO A 148 11.27 -1.69 12.80
CA PRO A 148 12.52 -1.70 13.53
C PRO A 148 13.77 -1.68 12.63
N ASP A 149 13.74 -2.38 11.51
CA ASP A 149 14.84 -2.41 10.56
C ASP A 149 15.03 -1.05 9.88
N LEU A 150 13.93 -0.36 9.53
CA LEU A 150 13.96 0.99 8.96
C LEU A 150 14.50 2.00 9.97
N ILE A 151 14.08 1.90 11.24
CA ILE A 151 14.62 2.73 12.33
C ILE A 151 16.13 2.53 12.46
N ALA A 152 16.62 1.29 12.43
CA ALA A 152 18.04 0.98 12.50
C ALA A 152 18.83 1.49 11.29
N LEU A 153 18.22 1.46 10.09
CA LEU A 153 18.84 2.00 8.87
C LEU A 153 19.00 3.52 8.90
N LEU A 154 18.17 4.22 9.66
CA LEU A 154 18.22 5.68 9.84
C LEU A 154 19.13 6.09 11.02
N ASP A 155 19.72 5.14 11.72
CA ASP A 155 20.61 5.45 12.86
C ASP A 155 21.84 6.25 12.42
N GLY A 156 22.24 7.24 13.24
CA GLY A 156 23.32 8.14 12.94
C GLY A 156 23.02 9.18 11.84
N SER A 157 21.80 9.26 11.31
CA SER A 157 21.40 10.32 10.38
C SER A 157 21.16 11.64 11.11
N GLY A 158 21.36 12.77 10.41
CA GLY A 158 21.02 14.12 10.88
C GLY A 158 19.80 14.71 10.16
N GLY A 159 19.39 15.92 10.57
CA GLY A 159 18.33 16.69 9.92
C GLY A 159 17.01 15.92 9.78
N LEU A 160 16.33 16.11 8.67
CA LEU A 160 15.02 15.47 8.39
C LEU A 160 15.03 13.94 8.58
N LEU A 161 16.11 13.26 8.20
CA LEU A 161 16.17 11.79 8.39
C LEU A 161 16.21 11.40 9.87
N ALA A 162 16.82 12.20 10.73
CA ALA A 162 16.79 11.98 12.18
C ALA A 162 15.39 12.23 12.75
N ASP A 163 14.68 13.26 12.28
CA ASP A 163 13.32 13.58 12.71
C ASP A 163 12.34 12.48 12.28
N LEU A 164 12.46 11.98 11.05
CA LEU A 164 11.66 10.85 10.56
C LEU A 164 11.94 9.59 11.41
N ARG A 165 13.19 9.32 11.75
CA ARG A 165 13.55 8.21 12.65
C ARG A 165 12.90 8.36 14.03
N ALA A 166 12.99 9.55 14.61
CA ALA A 166 12.42 9.82 15.94
C ALA A 166 10.89 9.71 15.96
N GLY A 167 10.24 10.01 14.83
CA GLY A 167 8.78 9.90 14.68
C GLY A 167 8.28 8.47 14.42
N LEU A 168 9.15 7.53 14.04
CA LEU A 168 8.77 6.13 13.79
C LEU A 168 8.63 5.35 15.09
N ASP A 169 7.41 4.87 15.34
CA ASP A 169 7.14 3.86 16.36
C ASP A 169 7.45 2.46 15.79
N PRO A 170 8.16 1.59 16.51
CA PRO A 170 8.48 0.25 16.01
C PRO A 170 7.25 -0.67 15.85
N CYS A 171 6.11 -0.35 16.45
CA CYS A 171 4.86 -1.12 16.41
C CYS A 171 5.05 -2.63 16.65
N SER A 172 6.01 -3.00 17.51
CA SER A 172 6.43 -4.39 17.72
C SER A 172 5.32 -5.25 18.33
N ASP A 173 4.44 -4.66 19.12
CA ASP A 173 3.24 -5.27 19.69
C ASP A 173 2.23 -5.65 18.60
N ILE A 174 2.01 -4.78 17.62
CA ILE A 174 1.13 -5.04 16.47
C ILE A 174 1.73 -6.17 15.62
N ALA A 175 3.02 -6.08 15.31
CA ALA A 175 3.73 -7.13 14.58
C ALA A 175 3.63 -8.47 15.29
N ALA A 176 3.96 -8.51 16.59
CA ALA A 176 3.97 -9.73 17.37
C ALA A 176 2.59 -10.37 17.45
N ARG A 177 1.53 -9.59 17.75
CA ARG A 177 0.18 -10.11 17.87
C ARG A 177 -0.38 -10.62 16.55
N SER A 178 -0.13 -9.89 15.44
CA SER A 178 -0.55 -10.31 14.10
C SER A 178 0.18 -11.59 13.67
N THR A 179 1.49 -11.68 13.86
CA THR A 179 2.31 -12.84 13.47
C THR A 179 2.01 -14.06 14.33
N ALA A 180 1.73 -13.88 15.63
CA ALA A 180 1.36 -14.99 16.50
C ALA A 180 0.02 -15.62 16.08
N MET A 181 -0.93 -14.81 15.67
CA MET A 181 -2.28 -15.28 15.32
C MET A 181 -2.39 -15.73 13.87
N LEU A 182 -1.90 -14.91 12.92
CA LEU A 182 -2.17 -15.11 11.49
C LEU A 182 -1.07 -15.95 10.83
N ARG A 183 -1.48 -16.88 9.99
CA ARG A 183 -0.54 -17.63 9.12
C ARG A 183 -0.19 -16.80 7.88
N GLU A 184 0.86 -17.19 7.18
CA GLU A 184 1.19 -16.63 5.88
C GLU A 184 0.17 -17.02 4.82
N GLY A 185 -0.14 -16.07 3.91
CA GLY A 185 -1.05 -16.30 2.82
C GLY A 185 -2.52 -16.35 3.25
N CYS A 186 -2.94 -15.50 4.17
CA CYS A 186 -4.33 -15.41 4.61
C CYS A 186 -5.30 -15.20 3.45
N PRO A 187 -6.52 -15.79 3.51
CA PRO A 187 -7.58 -15.55 2.54
C PRO A 187 -8.04 -14.10 2.57
N VAL A 188 -8.72 -13.67 1.50
CA VAL A 188 -9.32 -12.33 1.44
C VAL A 188 -10.52 -12.23 2.38
N PHE A 189 -11.36 -13.27 2.40
CA PHE A 189 -12.59 -13.27 3.18
C PHE A 189 -12.48 -14.17 4.40
N ALA A 190 -12.89 -13.66 5.57
CA ALA A 190 -12.86 -14.40 6.82
C ALA A 190 -13.71 -15.69 6.79
N ARG A 191 -14.80 -15.71 6.00
CA ARG A 191 -15.66 -16.88 5.83
C ARG A 191 -14.98 -18.11 5.22
N GLU A 192 -13.81 -17.92 4.60
CA GLU A 192 -13.03 -19.02 4.03
C GLU A 192 -12.34 -19.84 5.13
N GLY A 193 -12.15 -19.26 6.31
CA GLY A 193 -11.50 -19.90 7.44
C GLY A 193 -10.01 -20.22 7.22
N GLY A 194 -9.42 -20.90 8.19
CA GLY A 194 -8.08 -21.44 8.09
C GLY A 194 -6.96 -20.40 8.08
N PHE A 195 -7.17 -19.21 8.62
CA PHE A 195 -6.17 -18.13 8.69
C PHE A 195 -5.49 -17.99 10.05
N VAL A 196 -6.03 -18.61 11.10
CA VAL A 196 -5.41 -18.63 12.43
C VAL A 196 -4.38 -19.76 12.51
N ARG A 197 -3.23 -19.48 13.10
CA ARG A 197 -2.15 -20.48 13.30
C ARG A 197 -2.60 -21.59 14.26
N PRO A 198 -2.21 -22.85 14.02
CA PRO A 198 -2.35 -23.91 15.02
C PRO A 198 -1.61 -23.55 16.32
N GLY A 199 -2.19 -23.88 17.45
CA GLY A 199 -1.63 -23.58 18.77
C GLY A 199 -1.91 -22.18 19.30
N PHE A 200 -2.60 -21.32 18.53
CA PHE A 200 -2.96 -19.97 18.98
C PHE A 200 -4.18 -19.96 19.93
N ASP A 201 -5.20 -20.75 19.60
CA ASP A 201 -6.43 -20.85 20.40
C ASP A 201 -6.82 -22.31 20.61
N GLY A 202 -6.79 -22.76 21.86
CA GLY A 202 -7.04 -24.18 22.20
C GLY A 202 -8.46 -24.65 21.92
N GLN A 203 -9.45 -23.76 21.86
CA GLN A 203 -10.81 -24.12 21.46
C GLN A 203 -10.88 -24.36 19.94
N LEU A 204 -10.27 -23.51 19.15
CA LEU A 204 -10.17 -23.68 17.71
C LEU A 204 -9.44 -24.97 17.33
N ASP A 205 -8.33 -25.28 18.02
CA ASP A 205 -7.56 -26.49 17.73
C ASP A 205 -8.40 -27.75 17.99
N ARG A 206 -9.16 -27.79 19.10
CA ARG A 206 -10.09 -28.91 19.38
C ARG A 206 -11.18 -29.06 18.31
N LEU A 207 -11.72 -27.94 17.82
CA LEU A 207 -12.72 -27.96 16.75
C LEU A 207 -12.14 -28.51 15.45
N ARG A 208 -10.91 -28.15 15.12
CA ARG A 208 -10.18 -28.66 13.96
C ARG A 208 -9.87 -30.16 14.10
N GLU A 209 -9.43 -30.59 15.29
CA GLU A 209 -9.20 -32.02 15.59
C GLU A 209 -10.48 -32.86 15.43
N LEU A 210 -11.64 -32.33 15.87
CA LEU A 210 -12.93 -32.98 15.69
C LEU A 210 -13.30 -33.09 14.22
N SER A 211 -13.08 -32.04 13.43
CA SER A 211 -13.33 -32.05 12.00
C SER A 211 -12.40 -33.03 11.24
N ASP A 212 -11.08 -32.97 11.50
CA ASP A 212 -10.10 -33.81 10.82
C ASP A 212 -10.20 -35.28 11.27
N GLY A 213 -10.46 -35.52 12.55
CA GLY A 213 -10.77 -36.84 13.08
C GLY A 213 -12.01 -37.46 12.43
N GLY A 214 -12.97 -36.62 12.01
CA GLY A 214 -14.13 -37.05 11.25
C GLY A 214 -13.78 -37.59 9.87
N LYS A 215 -12.84 -37.00 9.16
CA LYS A 215 -12.39 -37.48 7.84
C LYS A 215 -11.69 -38.83 7.92
N ALA A 216 -10.83 -39.02 8.94
CA ALA A 216 -10.20 -40.32 9.20
C ALA A 216 -11.22 -41.41 9.56
N TRP A 217 -12.21 -41.06 10.40
CA TRP A 217 -13.30 -41.94 10.76
C TRP A 217 -14.11 -42.41 9.54
N ILE A 218 -14.42 -41.53 8.57
CA ILE A 218 -15.15 -41.87 7.35
C ILE A 218 -14.44 -42.95 6.57
N THR A 219 -13.10 -42.90 6.45
CA THR A 219 -12.30 -43.92 5.77
C THR A 219 -12.41 -45.26 6.49
N GLN A 220 -12.32 -45.27 7.81
CA GLN A 220 -12.49 -46.47 8.63
C GLN A 220 -13.93 -47.00 8.56
N TYR A 221 -14.91 -46.10 8.57
CA TYR A 221 -16.33 -46.45 8.42
C TYR A 221 -16.59 -47.11 7.08
N GLN A 222 -16.06 -46.60 5.98
CA GLN A 222 -16.19 -47.22 4.67
C GLN A 222 -15.64 -48.67 4.68
N ALA A 223 -14.44 -48.87 5.25
CA ALA A 223 -13.81 -50.19 5.31
C ALA A 223 -14.71 -51.15 6.13
N ARG A 224 -15.22 -50.72 7.29
CA ARG A 224 -16.11 -51.51 8.14
C ARG A 224 -17.42 -51.87 7.43
N GLU A 225 -18.04 -50.94 6.69
CA GLU A 225 -19.26 -51.18 5.97
C GLU A 225 -19.04 -52.11 4.73
N ILE A 226 -17.92 -52.06 4.08
CA ILE A 226 -17.52 -53.01 3.03
C ILE A 226 -17.44 -54.42 3.62
N GLU A 227 -16.78 -54.58 4.76
CA GLU A 227 -16.68 -55.88 5.44
C GLU A 227 -18.06 -56.40 5.91
N ARG A 228 -18.89 -55.55 6.53
CA ARG A 228 -20.22 -55.89 7.02
C ARG A 228 -21.20 -56.30 5.91
N THR A 229 -21.15 -55.63 4.76
CA THR A 229 -22.12 -55.84 3.65
C THR A 229 -21.61 -56.83 2.60
N GLY A 230 -20.30 -57.07 2.54
CA GLY A 230 -19.65 -57.82 1.47
C GLY A 230 -19.69 -57.14 0.12
N ILE A 231 -19.98 -55.82 0.06
CA ILE A 231 -20.08 -55.05 -1.18
C ILE A 231 -18.75 -54.32 -1.39
N ALA A 232 -17.84 -54.94 -2.10
CA ALA A 232 -16.49 -54.40 -2.36
C ALA A 232 -16.50 -53.05 -3.14
N SER A 233 -17.57 -52.77 -3.88
CA SER A 233 -17.72 -51.52 -4.64
C SER A 233 -18.38 -50.38 -3.85
N LEU A 234 -18.73 -50.57 -2.56
CA LEU A 234 -19.31 -49.55 -1.70
C LEU A 234 -18.33 -48.38 -1.51
N LYS A 235 -18.79 -47.18 -1.71
CA LYS A 235 -18.02 -45.95 -1.50
C LYS A 235 -18.76 -44.97 -0.59
N VAL A 236 -18.01 -44.32 0.30
CA VAL A 236 -18.55 -43.15 1.00
C VAL A 236 -18.20 -41.91 0.18
N GLY A 237 -19.22 -41.12 -0.16
CA GLY A 237 -19.12 -39.87 -0.89
C GLY A 237 -19.70 -38.70 -0.10
N PHE A 238 -19.40 -37.49 -0.52
CA PHE A 238 -19.96 -36.26 0.04
C PHE A 238 -20.64 -35.43 -1.05
N ASN A 239 -21.79 -34.91 -0.76
CA ASN A 239 -22.53 -33.98 -1.61
C ASN A 239 -23.02 -32.80 -0.76
N ARG A 240 -22.82 -31.57 -1.25
CA ARG A 240 -23.21 -30.34 -0.52
C ARG A 240 -24.71 -30.26 -0.15
N VAL A 241 -25.56 -30.94 -0.88
CA VAL A 241 -27.03 -30.93 -0.63
C VAL A 241 -27.45 -32.02 0.35
N PHE A 242 -26.84 -33.22 0.25
CA PHE A 242 -27.27 -34.41 1.01
C PHE A 242 -26.28 -34.85 2.08
N GLY A 243 -25.10 -34.21 2.14
CA GLY A 243 -24.03 -34.56 3.06
C GLY A 243 -23.30 -35.84 2.65
N PHE A 244 -22.82 -36.58 3.65
CA PHE A 244 -22.18 -37.89 3.42
C PHE A 244 -23.22 -38.96 3.04
N PHE A 245 -22.83 -39.84 2.16
CA PHE A 245 -23.68 -40.95 1.70
C PHE A 245 -22.83 -42.18 1.35
N LEU A 246 -23.44 -43.35 1.49
CA LEU A 246 -22.94 -44.62 1.01
C LEU A 246 -23.50 -44.85 -0.41
N GLU A 247 -22.62 -44.98 -1.37
CA GLU A 247 -23.02 -45.28 -2.77
C GLU A 247 -22.88 -46.78 -3.04
N VAL A 248 -23.99 -47.39 -3.39
CA VAL A 248 -24.11 -48.84 -3.68
C VAL A 248 -24.59 -49.01 -5.12
N GLY A 249 -23.88 -49.79 -5.92
CA GLY A 249 -24.29 -50.13 -7.27
C GLY A 249 -25.62 -50.91 -7.27
N ARG A 250 -26.50 -50.66 -8.25
CA ARG A 250 -27.81 -51.32 -8.36
C ARG A 250 -27.73 -52.84 -8.35
N SER A 251 -26.68 -53.45 -8.86
CA SER A 251 -26.44 -54.88 -8.81
C SER A 251 -26.29 -55.48 -7.40
N HIS A 252 -26.12 -54.64 -6.43
CA HIS A 252 -25.96 -55.05 -5.01
C HIS A 252 -27.07 -54.53 -4.10
N ALA A 253 -28.17 -54.00 -4.66
CA ALA A 253 -29.27 -53.42 -3.90
C ALA A 253 -29.94 -54.44 -2.92
N GLU A 254 -29.95 -55.71 -3.26
CA GLU A 254 -30.49 -56.78 -2.40
C GLU A 254 -29.60 -57.11 -1.17
N ARG A 255 -28.35 -56.65 -1.17
CA ARG A 255 -27.42 -56.83 -0.05
C ARG A 255 -27.39 -55.66 0.92
N VAL A 256 -28.18 -54.64 0.63
CA VAL A 256 -28.23 -53.42 1.44
C VAL A 256 -28.89 -53.75 2.78
N PRO A 257 -28.26 -53.48 3.92
CA PRO A 257 -28.83 -53.76 5.24
C PRO A 257 -30.09 -52.90 5.50
N PRO A 258 -31.03 -53.37 6.37
CA PRO A 258 -32.29 -52.67 6.65
C PRO A 258 -32.12 -51.31 7.39
N ASP A 259 -30.97 -51.09 8.00
CA ASP A 259 -30.61 -49.82 8.66
C ASP A 259 -30.15 -48.75 7.69
N TYR A 260 -29.95 -49.07 6.39
CA TYR A 260 -29.64 -48.09 5.38
C TYR A 260 -30.88 -47.34 4.93
N VAL A 261 -30.88 -46.01 5.12
CA VAL A 261 -31.97 -45.13 4.67
C VAL A 261 -31.60 -44.54 3.31
N ARG A 262 -32.43 -44.85 2.28
CA ARG A 262 -32.20 -44.34 0.93
C ARG A 262 -32.43 -42.83 0.86
N LYS A 263 -31.40 -42.07 0.41
CA LYS A 263 -31.47 -40.60 0.20
C LYS A 263 -31.72 -40.23 -1.27
N GLN A 264 -31.10 -40.95 -2.20
CA GLN A 264 -31.16 -40.61 -3.63
C GLN A 264 -30.93 -41.83 -4.52
N THR A 265 -31.63 -41.88 -5.65
CA THR A 265 -31.41 -42.82 -6.74
C THR A 265 -30.71 -42.10 -7.87
N VAL A 266 -29.55 -42.59 -8.35
CA VAL A 266 -28.83 -42.14 -9.51
C VAL A 266 -28.81 -43.18 -10.62
N LYS A 267 -28.31 -42.83 -11.81
CA LYS A 267 -28.43 -43.68 -13.01
C LYS A 267 -27.98 -45.16 -12.80
N ASN A 268 -26.84 -45.36 -12.10
CA ASN A 268 -26.22 -46.67 -11.93
C ASN A 268 -26.04 -47.11 -10.48
N ALA A 269 -26.46 -46.30 -9.51
CA ALA A 269 -26.29 -46.58 -8.10
C ALA A 269 -27.44 -45.99 -7.25
N GLU A 270 -27.50 -46.40 -6.01
CA GLU A 270 -28.35 -45.80 -4.99
C GLU A 270 -27.50 -45.24 -3.86
N ARG A 271 -27.94 -44.14 -3.27
CA ARG A 271 -27.25 -43.45 -2.20
C ARG A 271 -28.04 -43.57 -0.92
N TYR A 272 -27.37 -44.04 0.09
CA TYR A 272 -27.91 -44.31 1.41
C TYR A 272 -27.21 -43.51 2.50
N THR A 273 -27.85 -43.39 3.64
CA THR A 273 -27.25 -42.99 4.90
C THR A 273 -27.53 -44.03 5.97
N THR A 274 -26.83 -43.92 7.10
CA THR A 274 -27.13 -44.65 8.33
C THR A 274 -27.24 -43.66 9.50
N PRO A 275 -27.92 -44.03 10.59
CA PRO A 275 -27.98 -43.17 11.78
C PRO A 275 -26.57 -42.79 12.31
N GLU A 276 -25.62 -43.72 12.25
CA GLU A 276 -24.24 -43.50 12.66
C GLU A 276 -23.52 -42.48 11.75
N LEU A 277 -23.69 -42.59 10.43
CA LEU A 277 -23.11 -41.67 9.46
C LEU A 277 -23.72 -40.28 9.59
N ASP A 278 -25.05 -40.18 9.78
CA ASP A 278 -25.73 -38.90 9.96
C ASP A 278 -25.35 -38.19 11.26
N GLU A 279 -25.16 -38.93 12.37
CA GLU A 279 -24.69 -38.38 13.63
C GLU A 279 -23.27 -37.86 13.51
N ARG A 280 -22.37 -38.64 12.89
CA ARG A 280 -20.99 -38.23 12.68
C ARG A 280 -20.85 -37.03 11.74
N GLN A 281 -21.69 -37.02 10.70
CA GLN A 281 -21.78 -35.86 9.81
C GLN A 281 -22.16 -34.59 10.56
N ARG A 282 -23.16 -34.62 11.41
CA ARG A 282 -23.57 -33.44 12.21
C ARG A 282 -22.44 -32.94 13.09
N GLN A 283 -21.69 -33.85 13.71
CA GLN A 283 -20.53 -33.49 14.55
C GLN A 283 -19.40 -32.83 13.73
N VAL A 284 -19.06 -33.40 12.57
CA VAL A 284 -17.99 -32.89 11.71
C VAL A 284 -18.33 -31.52 11.10
N LEU A 285 -19.53 -31.42 10.50
CA LEU A 285 -19.96 -30.16 9.87
C LEU A 285 -20.19 -29.07 10.92
N GLY A 286 -20.76 -29.41 12.08
CA GLY A 286 -20.91 -28.48 13.19
C GLY A 286 -19.57 -27.97 13.70
N ALA A 287 -18.57 -28.86 13.83
CA ALA A 287 -17.22 -28.45 14.23
C ALA A 287 -16.53 -27.54 13.21
N GLU A 288 -16.70 -27.80 11.91
CA GLU A 288 -16.18 -26.91 10.85
C GLU A 288 -16.82 -25.50 10.89
N GLU A 289 -18.14 -25.43 11.02
CA GLU A 289 -18.85 -24.15 11.13
C GLU A 289 -18.46 -23.37 12.40
N GLU A 290 -18.34 -24.06 13.53
CA GLU A 290 -17.90 -23.47 14.78
C GLU A 290 -16.43 -23.02 14.73
N ALA A 291 -15.56 -23.75 14.05
CA ALA A 291 -14.17 -23.38 13.85
C ALA A 291 -14.08 -22.06 13.05
N VAL A 292 -14.81 -21.92 11.94
CA VAL A 292 -14.86 -20.68 11.15
C VAL A 292 -15.41 -19.53 12.01
N ARG A 293 -16.45 -19.76 12.80
CA ARG A 293 -17.02 -18.75 13.70
C ARG A 293 -15.99 -18.27 14.70
N ARG A 294 -15.27 -19.21 15.34
CA ARG A 294 -14.22 -18.88 16.32
C ARG A 294 -13.08 -18.10 15.67
N GLU A 295 -12.67 -18.45 14.45
CA GLU A 295 -11.67 -17.69 13.71
C GLU A 295 -12.13 -16.24 13.43
N ILE A 296 -13.40 -16.02 13.11
CA ILE A 296 -13.98 -14.69 12.90
C ILE A 296 -13.97 -13.88 14.21
N GLU A 297 -14.32 -14.49 15.35
CA GLU A 297 -14.24 -13.83 16.65
C GLU A 297 -12.82 -13.35 16.98
N LEU A 298 -11.84 -14.24 16.80
CA LEU A 298 -10.42 -13.92 16.98
C LEU A 298 -9.94 -12.81 16.04
N LEU A 299 -10.42 -12.82 14.80
CA LEU A 299 -10.13 -11.77 13.83
C LEU A 299 -10.69 -10.42 14.27
N ASP A 300 -11.91 -10.40 14.82
CA ASP A 300 -12.55 -9.19 15.31
C ASP A 300 -11.82 -8.63 16.53
N GLU A 301 -11.32 -9.48 17.43
CA GLU A 301 -10.45 -9.08 18.54
C GLU A 301 -9.14 -8.45 18.03
N LEU A 302 -8.47 -9.06 17.06
CA LEU A 302 -7.26 -8.51 16.46
C LEU A 302 -7.54 -7.20 15.73
N ARG A 303 -8.65 -7.13 14.98
CA ARG A 303 -9.08 -5.91 14.28
C ARG A 303 -9.33 -4.77 15.26
N GLY A 304 -10.02 -5.04 16.37
CA GLY A 304 -10.29 -4.06 17.43
C GLY A 304 -8.99 -3.53 18.06
N PHE A 305 -8.03 -4.42 18.33
CA PHE A 305 -6.71 -4.04 18.84
C PHE A 305 -5.97 -3.14 17.86
N VAL A 306 -5.84 -3.54 16.59
CA VAL A 306 -5.15 -2.73 15.55
C VAL A 306 -5.88 -1.41 15.30
N ALA A 307 -7.21 -1.40 15.37
CA ALA A 307 -8.00 -0.18 15.26
C ALA A 307 -7.75 0.79 16.44
N GLY A 308 -7.50 0.30 17.64
CA GLY A 308 -7.10 1.13 18.78
C GLY A 308 -5.75 1.81 18.60
N GLU A 309 -4.86 1.20 17.83
CA GLU A 309 -3.49 1.68 17.58
C GLU A 309 -3.35 2.45 16.24
N TRP A 310 -4.45 2.82 15.62
CA TRP A 310 -4.47 3.43 14.27
C TRP A 310 -3.55 4.65 14.14
N GLY A 311 -3.51 5.51 15.16
CA GLY A 311 -2.72 6.75 15.11
C GLY A 311 -1.20 6.51 15.05
N ARG A 312 -0.69 5.39 15.59
CA ARG A 312 0.72 4.96 15.45
C ARG A 312 1.00 4.51 14.02
N LEU A 313 0.11 3.70 13.46
CA LEU A 313 0.22 3.19 12.08
C LEU A 313 0.05 4.30 11.03
N ASP A 314 -0.83 5.27 11.28
CA ASP A 314 -1.04 6.42 10.40
C ASP A 314 0.22 7.29 10.33
N ARG A 315 0.81 7.65 11.50
CA ARG A 315 2.10 8.34 11.54
C ARG A 315 3.21 7.56 10.85
N ALA A 316 3.29 6.25 11.08
CA ALA A 316 4.26 5.41 10.41
C ALA A 316 4.06 5.45 8.88
N SER A 317 2.82 5.36 8.39
CA SER A 317 2.51 5.41 6.95
C SER A 317 2.94 6.72 6.30
N ALA A 318 2.73 7.85 6.97
CA ALA A 318 3.16 9.17 6.50
C ALA A 318 4.70 9.25 6.41
N ILE A 319 5.42 8.76 7.43
CA ILE A 319 6.88 8.74 7.44
C ILE A 319 7.42 7.81 6.35
N LEU A 320 6.84 6.62 6.19
CA LEU A 320 7.21 5.68 5.13
C LEU A 320 7.05 6.29 3.74
N ALA A 321 5.97 7.05 3.51
CA ALA A 321 5.75 7.75 2.25
C ALA A 321 6.85 8.80 1.98
N ILE A 322 7.22 9.58 3.00
CA ILE A 322 8.31 10.59 2.89
C ILE A 322 9.64 9.91 2.60
N LEU A 323 9.99 8.86 3.34
CA LEU A 323 11.23 8.11 3.11
C LEU A 323 11.29 7.52 1.69
N ASP A 324 10.17 6.99 1.20
CA ASP A 324 10.08 6.41 -0.14
C ASP A 324 10.29 7.46 -1.24
N VAL A 325 9.73 8.67 -1.06
CA VAL A 325 9.98 9.80 -1.98
C VAL A 325 11.43 10.23 -1.94
N LEU A 326 12.03 10.42 -0.76
CA LEU A 326 13.43 10.84 -0.62
C LEU A 326 14.39 9.82 -1.24
N VAL A 327 14.14 8.52 -1.03
CA VAL A 327 14.92 7.42 -1.64
C VAL A 327 14.76 7.44 -3.16
N SER A 328 13.54 7.67 -3.66
CA SER A 328 13.25 7.78 -5.09
C SER A 328 14.00 8.93 -5.74
N LEU A 329 13.96 10.13 -5.14
CA LEU A 329 14.68 11.31 -5.61
C LEU A 329 16.19 11.09 -5.60
N ALA A 330 16.74 10.49 -4.53
CA ALA A 330 18.15 10.16 -4.45
C ALA A 330 18.62 9.17 -5.53
N ASP A 331 17.81 8.14 -5.83
CA ASP A 331 18.15 7.19 -6.90
C ASP A 331 18.16 7.87 -8.27
N VAL A 332 17.17 8.73 -8.55
CA VAL A 332 17.12 9.48 -9.81
C VAL A 332 18.27 10.46 -9.92
N ALA A 333 18.55 11.27 -8.89
CA ALA A 333 19.64 12.23 -8.87
C ALA A 333 21.00 11.55 -9.15
N ARG A 334 21.26 10.42 -8.50
CA ARG A 334 22.48 9.63 -8.69
C ARG A 334 22.59 9.08 -10.12
N ARG A 335 21.50 8.52 -10.68
CA ARG A 335 21.51 7.93 -12.04
C ARG A 335 21.68 8.96 -13.14
N ARG A 336 21.12 10.16 -12.92
CA ARG A 336 21.12 11.25 -13.91
C ARG A 336 22.29 12.22 -13.75
N GLY A 337 23.06 12.07 -12.68
CA GLY A 337 24.13 13.02 -12.34
C GLY A 337 23.56 14.40 -12.05
N TRP A 338 22.38 14.48 -11.44
CA TRP A 338 21.79 15.75 -11.02
C TRP A 338 22.48 16.25 -9.75
N VAL A 339 22.59 17.55 -9.63
CA VAL A 339 23.26 18.21 -8.51
C VAL A 339 22.26 18.86 -7.56
N ARG A 340 22.64 19.01 -6.31
CA ARG A 340 21.83 19.72 -5.32
C ARG A 340 21.74 21.21 -5.72
N PRO A 341 20.51 21.78 -5.87
CA PRO A 341 20.37 23.20 -6.15
C PRO A 341 20.68 24.05 -4.92
N GLU A 342 21.12 25.27 -5.14
CA GLU A 342 21.22 26.30 -4.12
C GLU A 342 19.92 27.11 -4.11
N ILE A 343 19.25 27.19 -2.97
CA ILE A 343 18.00 27.93 -2.82
C ILE A 343 18.30 29.26 -2.14
N SER A 344 18.06 30.35 -2.86
CA SER A 344 18.18 31.71 -2.34
C SER A 344 16.83 32.27 -1.86
N ALA A 345 16.87 33.30 -1.04
CA ALA A 345 15.70 34.09 -0.68
C ALA A 345 15.43 35.23 -1.66
N GLY A 346 16.30 35.36 -2.67
CA GLY A 346 16.21 36.38 -3.73
C GLY A 346 15.20 36.03 -4.83
N GLY A 347 15.07 36.91 -5.78
CA GLY A 347 14.23 36.68 -6.97
C GLY A 347 15.03 36.25 -8.19
N GLU A 348 16.25 35.74 -8.00
CA GLU A 348 17.10 35.22 -9.05
C GLU A 348 16.78 33.76 -9.40
N LEU A 349 16.87 33.45 -10.69
CA LEU A 349 16.85 32.08 -11.21
C LEU A 349 18.06 31.91 -12.13
N GLU A 350 19.04 31.15 -11.70
CA GLU A 350 20.23 30.81 -12.46
C GLU A 350 20.28 29.31 -12.74
N ILE A 351 20.43 28.94 -13.99
CA ILE A 351 20.51 27.56 -14.44
C ILE A 351 21.74 27.47 -15.36
N GLU A 352 22.74 26.70 -14.93
CA GLU A 352 23.93 26.39 -15.73
C GLU A 352 23.76 24.98 -16.35
N ALA A 353 24.04 24.89 -17.64
CA ALA A 353 23.97 23.63 -18.40
C ALA A 353 22.66 22.85 -18.18
N GLY A 354 21.53 23.57 -18.08
CA GLY A 354 20.23 23.02 -17.81
C GLY A 354 19.78 22.00 -18.88
N ARG A 355 19.19 20.90 -18.46
CA ARG A 355 18.64 19.84 -19.31
C ARG A 355 17.18 19.62 -19.00
N HIS A 356 16.37 19.43 -20.03
CA HIS A 356 14.93 19.16 -19.85
C HIS A 356 14.75 17.74 -19.28
N PRO A 357 14.24 17.55 -18.05
CA PRO A 357 14.28 16.27 -17.35
C PRO A 357 13.55 15.14 -18.08
N VAL A 358 12.41 15.46 -18.74
CA VAL A 358 11.62 14.47 -19.47
C VAL A 358 12.27 14.12 -20.81
N LEU A 359 12.77 15.12 -21.55
CA LEU A 359 13.43 14.87 -22.84
C LEU A 359 14.75 14.13 -22.67
N GLU A 360 15.49 14.38 -21.60
CA GLU A 360 16.69 13.63 -21.25
C GLU A 360 16.44 12.13 -21.08
N GLU A 361 15.24 11.75 -20.55
CA GLU A 361 14.82 10.35 -20.44
C GLU A 361 14.44 9.76 -21.82
N MET A 362 13.80 10.55 -22.67
CA MET A 362 13.21 10.08 -23.92
C MET A 362 14.18 10.03 -25.11
N LEU A 363 15.23 10.85 -25.06
CA LEU A 363 16.18 10.99 -26.16
C LEU A 363 17.44 10.12 -25.94
N PRO A 364 18.11 9.68 -26.99
CA PRO A 364 19.40 9.02 -26.88
C PRO A 364 20.42 9.90 -26.14
N ALA A 365 21.27 9.27 -25.31
CA ALA A 365 22.29 9.99 -24.56
C ALA A 365 23.16 10.89 -25.46
N GLY A 366 23.38 12.13 -25.05
CA GLY A 366 24.20 13.10 -25.76
C GLY A 366 23.49 13.85 -26.90
N THR A 367 22.20 13.62 -27.15
CA THR A 367 21.45 14.35 -28.17
C THR A 367 20.79 15.63 -27.66
N LEU A 368 20.53 15.71 -26.35
CA LEU A 368 19.96 16.90 -25.73
C LEU A 368 21.05 17.95 -25.49
N VAL A 369 20.88 19.14 -26.06
CA VAL A 369 21.76 20.27 -25.84
C VAL A 369 21.36 20.97 -24.55
N ALA A 370 22.33 21.14 -23.64
CA ALA A 370 22.15 21.90 -22.41
C ALA A 370 22.04 23.40 -22.70
N ASN A 371 21.28 24.12 -21.88
CA ASN A 371 21.06 25.56 -22.05
C ASN A 371 21.18 26.27 -20.70
N ASP A 372 21.78 27.46 -20.73
CA ASP A 372 21.90 28.34 -19.57
C ASP A 372 20.73 29.33 -19.52
N LEU A 373 20.37 29.73 -18.31
CA LEU A 373 19.37 30.78 -18.06
C LEU A 373 19.81 31.60 -16.84
N ALA A 374 19.80 32.92 -16.96
CA ALA A 374 19.95 33.84 -15.85
C ALA A 374 18.84 34.87 -15.86
N LEU A 375 18.03 34.85 -14.79
CA LEU A 375 17.01 35.86 -14.50
C LEU A 375 17.26 36.41 -13.10
N ALA A 376 17.17 37.73 -12.93
CA ALA A 376 17.26 38.36 -11.60
C ALA A 376 16.10 39.32 -11.38
N ALA A 377 15.60 39.37 -10.13
CA ALA A 377 14.66 40.40 -9.74
C ALA A 377 15.38 41.76 -9.82
N ARG A 378 14.86 42.69 -10.60
CA ARG A 378 15.37 44.07 -10.63
C ARG A 378 15.10 44.74 -9.29
N PRO A 379 16.12 45.25 -8.57
CA PRO A 379 15.85 46.10 -7.42
C PRO A 379 15.04 47.34 -7.90
N PRO A 380 14.03 47.79 -7.12
CA PRO A 380 13.14 48.85 -7.51
C PRO A 380 13.85 50.19 -7.86
N ASP A 381 15.07 50.38 -7.37
CA ASP A 381 15.86 51.63 -7.51
C ASP A 381 17.25 51.45 -8.15
N GLY A 382 17.52 50.34 -8.84
CA GLY A 382 18.83 50.04 -9.42
C GLY A 382 19.14 50.82 -10.73
N PRO A 383 20.38 51.30 -10.94
CA PRO A 383 20.78 51.96 -12.17
C PRO A 383 20.66 51.01 -13.38
N SER A 384 20.19 51.53 -14.51
CA SER A 384 20.13 50.83 -15.81
C SER A 384 21.59 50.65 -16.33
N GLY A 385 22.29 49.64 -15.88
CA GLY A 385 23.69 49.35 -16.27
C GLY A 385 23.82 47.92 -16.84
N THR A 386 24.62 47.78 -17.80
CA THR A 386 24.74 46.84 -18.90
C THR A 386 25.11 45.38 -18.56
N ASP A 387 25.22 44.96 -17.29
CA ASP A 387 25.61 43.58 -16.91
C ASP A 387 24.70 42.93 -15.84
N ALA A 388 23.55 43.54 -15.52
CA ALA A 388 22.64 42.93 -14.58
C ALA A 388 21.73 41.92 -15.31
N ALA A 389 21.59 40.72 -14.81
CA ALA A 389 20.61 39.75 -15.30
C ALA A 389 19.24 40.37 -15.40
N SER A 390 18.55 40.16 -16.52
CA SER A 390 17.27 40.79 -16.81
C SER A 390 16.12 40.15 -16.05
N ALA A 391 15.18 40.94 -15.54
CA ALA A 391 13.96 40.42 -14.90
C ALA A 391 12.99 39.75 -15.90
N ILE A 392 13.17 40.03 -17.19
CA ILE A 392 12.34 39.50 -18.28
C ILE A 392 13.27 39.06 -19.43
N LEU A 393 13.10 37.82 -19.86
CA LEU A 393 13.75 37.27 -21.05
C LEU A 393 12.74 37.08 -22.17
N LEU A 394 12.95 37.75 -23.33
CA LEU A 394 12.16 37.55 -24.53
C LEU A 394 12.78 36.48 -25.44
N VAL A 395 12.17 35.30 -25.49
CA VAL A 395 12.61 34.19 -26.34
C VAL A 395 11.95 34.21 -27.68
N THR A 396 12.73 34.46 -28.76
CA THR A 396 12.25 34.49 -30.14
C THR A 396 12.94 33.44 -31.00
N GLY A 397 12.39 33.11 -32.14
CA GLY A 397 12.97 32.15 -33.07
C GLY A 397 11.89 31.41 -33.91
N PRO A 398 12.30 30.58 -34.87
CA PRO A 398 11.39 29.86 -35.73
C PRO A 398 10.53 28.84 -34.97
N ASN A 399 9.41 28.42 -35.57
CA ASN A 399 8.66 27.28 -35.07
C ASN A 399 9.55 26.04 -35.14
N MET A 400 9.44 25.18 -34.14
CA MET A 400 10.34 24.01 -33.90
C MET A 400 11.79 24.34 -33.49
N GLY A 401 12.12 25.61 -33.20
CA GLY A 401 13.43 26.02 -32.68
C GLY A 401 13.65 25.73 -31.19
N GLY A 402 12.80 24.95 -30.52
CA GLY A 402 12.99 24.60 -29.14
C GLY A 402 12.53 25.61 -28.08
N LYS A 403 11.92 26.75 -28.49
CA LYS A 403 11.47 27.82 -27.56
C LYS A 403 10.59 27.31 -26.42
N SER A 404 9.54 26.54 -26.75
CA SER A 404 8.63 25.98 -25.73
C SER A 404 9.33 24.95 -24.82
N THR A 405 10.28 24.18 -25.34
CA THR A 405 11.09 23.25 -24.59
C THR A 405 11.97 23.99 -23.59
N PHE A 406 12.63 25.05 -24.01
CA PHE A 406 13.47 25.88 -23.14
C PHE A 406 12.67 26.52 -21.99
N ILE A 407 11.50 27.09 -22.27
CA ILE A 407 10.64 27.68 -21.23
C ILE A 407 10.13 26.61 -20.26
N ARG A 408 9.70 25.46 -20.77
CA ARG A 408 9.28 24.34 -19.92
C ARG A 408 10.41 23.81 -19.08
N GLN A 409 11.62 23.68 -19.62
CA GLN A 409 12.81 23.26 -18.88
C GLN A 409 13.05 24.16 -17.67
N ALA A 410 13.07 25.49 -17.85
CA ALA A 410 13.27 26.45 -16.77
C ALA A 410 12.21 26.28 -15.65
N ALA A 411 10.94 26.19 -16.02
CA ALA A 411 9.85 25.99 -15.07
C ALA A 411 9.95 24.63 -14.32
N LEU A 412 10.30 23.55 -15.04
CA LEU A 412 10.46 22.22 -14.44
C LEU A 412 11.65 22.15 -13.49
N VAL A 413 12.76 22.86 -13.81
CA VAL A 413 13.93 22.96 -12.90
C VAL A 413 13.53 23.68 -11.62
N ALA A 414 12.74 24.77 -11.69
CA ALA A 414 12.24 25.45 -10.49
C ALA A 414 11.33 24.55 -9.65
N VAL A 415 10.41 23.80 -10.28
CA VAL A 415 9.55 22.81 -9.59
C VAL A 415 10.40 21.75 -8.90
N LEU A 416 11.41 21.20 -9.57
CA LEU A 416 12.31 20.20 -9.02
C LEU A 416 13.10 20.73 -7.81
N ALA A 417 13.68 21.92 -7.94
CA ALA A 417 14.46 22.54 -6.88
C ALA A 417 13.66 22.77 -5.60
N GLN A 418 12.34 23.01 -5.71
CA GLN A 418 11.46 23.24 -4.56
C GLN A 418 10.70 21.97 -4.11
N ALA A 419 10.73 20.91 -4.88
CA ALA A 419 10.15 19.63 -4.45
C ALA A 419 11.07 18.86 -3.47
N GLY A 420 12.38 19.07 -3.61
CA GLY A 420 13.39 18.46 -2.75
C GLY A 420 14.35 17.58 -3.50
#